data_2c1d9a56f2231f45999e6077c3cba581
#
_entry.id   2c1d9a56f2231f45999e6077c3cba581
#
_cell.length_a   1.000
_cell.length_b   1.000
_cell.length_c   1.000
_cell.angle_alpha   90.00
_cell.angle_beta   90.00
_cell.angle_gamma   90.00
#
_symmetry.space_group_name_H-M   'P 1'
#
loop_
_entity.id
_entity.type
_entity.pdbx_description
1 polymer ?
#
loop_
_entity_poly.entity_id
_entity_poly.type
_entity_poly.pdbx_seq_one_letter_code
_entity_poly.pdbx_strand_id
1 'polypeptide(L)'
;MIKKLAIILLLVGLFCYFIAAVTVLNKPKEGLVCNGVEVVVEDSLQTGFIQSGEVLRLLESRKCNPTGQKMDQVMLSRIEEALRKNPYIEDVTSYKTPGGKVCVRVKQRLPILHVMSSDGQNYYLDRAGRQMPKSSYYADLVVATGDITPQYARQNLTRLGRLIQDNPFWNHQIQQIHVLENGEVELVPRVGEHTILLGRPTNVEDKLGRMKEFY
;
A
#
# COMPACT_ATOMS: atom_id res chain seq x y z
N MET A 1 -25.79 -49.41 -26.07
CA MET A 1 -25.69 -48.08 -26.70
C MET A 1 -26.69 -47.09 -26.14
N ILE A 2 -27.96 -47.43 -25.98
CA ILE A 2 -29.04 -46.55 -25.49
C ILE A 2 -28.74 -45.93 -24.08
N LYS A 3 -28.21 -46.72 -23.13
CA LYS A 3 -27.82 -46.19 -21.79
C LYS A 3 -26.73 -45.10 -21.84
N LYS A 4 -25.71 -45.24 -22.73
CA LYS A 4 -24.67 -44.22 -22.90
C LYS A 4 -25.21 -42.95 -23.52
N LEU A 5 -26.12 -43.05 -24.49
CA LEU A 5 -26.80 -41.92 -25.10
C LEU A 5 -27.66 -41.14 -24.09
N ALA A 6 -28.39 -41.87 -23.27
CA ALA A 6 -29.22 -41.25 -22.21
C ALA A 6 -28.37 -40.48 -21.18
N ILE A 7 -27.21 -41.01 -20.79
CA ILE A 7 -26.30 -40.34 -19.86
C ILE A 7 -25.72 -39.06 -20.49
N ILE A 8 -25.36 -39.09 -21.77
CA ILE A 8 -24.84 -37.91 -22.49
C ILE A 8 -25.90 -36.80 -22.57
N LEU A 9 -27.15 -37.18 -22.91
CA LEU A 9 -28.29 -36.24 -22.93
C LEU A 9 -28.56 -35.61 -21.56
N LEU A 10 -28.47 -36.40 -20.48
CA LEU A 10 -28.63 -35.91 -19.12
C LEU A 10 -27.52 -34.92 -18.71
N LEU A 11 -26.27 -35.22 -19.08
CA LEU A 11 -25.13 -34.34 -18.82
C LEU A 11 -25.22 -33.02 -19.59
N VAL A 12 -25.63 -33.07 -20.87
CA VAL A 12 -25.88 -31.86 -21.67
C VAL A 12 -27.01 -31.03 -21.09
N GLY A 13 -28.12 -31.66 -20.68
CA GLY A 13 -29.23 -30.97 -20.00
C GLY A 13 -28.80 -30.29 -18.70
N LEU A 14 -28.02 -30.99 -17.87
CA LEU A 14 -27.46 -30.45 -16.63
C LEU A 14 -26.51 -29.25 -16.91
N PHE A 15 -25.66 -29.36 -17.93
CA PHE A 15 -24.76 -28.28 -18.33
C PHE A 15 -25.52 -27.05 -18.84
N CYS A 16 -26.53 -27.23 -19.68
CA CYS A 16 -27.40 -26.14 -20.14
C CYS A 16 -28.16 -25.50 -18.97
N TYR A 17 -28.67 -26.29 -18.04
CA TYR A 17 -29.32 -25.79 -16.82
C TYR A 17 -28.35 -24.95 -15.99
N PHE A 18 -27.10 -25.41 -15.81
CA PHE A 18 -26.10 -24.68 -15.04
C PHE A 18 -25.75 -23.35 -15.69
N ILE A 19 -25.55 -23.34 -17.02
CA ILE A 19 -25.33 -22.08 -17.76
C ILE A 19 -26.55 -21.14 -17.63
N ALA A 20 -27.74 -21.63 -17.81
CA ALA A 20 -28.95 -20.84 -17.67
C ALA A 20 -29.11 -20.30 -16.23
N ALA A 21 -28.87 -21.12 -15.20
CA ALA A 21 -28.90 -20.70 -13.83
C ALA A 21 -27.90 -19.59 -13.52
N VAL A 22 -26.65 -19.75 -13.96
CA VAL A 22 -25.61 -18.73 -13.76
C VAL A 22 -25.96 -17.44 -14.50
N THR A 23 -26.44 -17.50 -15.73
CA THR A 23 -26.80 -16.29 -16.51
C THR A 23 -28.04 -15.58 -15.98
N VAL A 24 -29.05 -16.30 -15.52
CA VAL A 24 -30.29 -15.72 -14.98
C VAL A 24 -30.10 -15.17 -13.56
N LEU A 25 -29.37 -15.90 -12.69
CA LEU A 25 -29.13 -15.47 -11.31
C LEU A 25 -28.13 -14.33 -11.22
N ASN A 26 -27.20 -14.21 -12.15
CA ASN A 26 -26.20 -13.12 -12.18
C ASN A 26 -26.65 -11.87 -12.96
N LYS A 27 -27.87 -11.82 -13.47
CA LYS A 27 -28.35 -10.56 -14.06
C LYS A 27 -28.42 -9.49 -12.98
N PRO A 28 -27.69 -8.36 -13.12
CA PRO A 28 -27.86 -7.22 -12.21
C PRO A 28 -29.32 -6.77 -12.30
N LYS A 29 -29.94 -6.51 -11.15
CA LYS A 29 -31.31 -5.98 -11.11
C LYS A 29 -31.33 -4.65 -11.85
N GLU A 30 -32.08 -4.59 -12.93
CA GLU A 30 -32.27 -3.35 -13.72
C GLU A 30 -32.83 -2.25 -12.80
N GLY A 31 -32.25 -1.05 -12.90
CA GLY A 31 -32.67 0.09 -12.08
C GLY A 31 -32.12 0.13 -10.65
N LEU A 32 -31.20 -0.77 -10.28
CA LEU A 32 -30.55 -0.71 -8.97
C LEU A 32 -29.78 0.59 -8.80
N VAL A 33 -30.08 1.32 -7.73
CA VAL A 33 -29.41 2.56 -7.34
C VAL A 33 -28.33 2.24 -6.29
N CYS A 34 -27.20 2.95 -6.36
CA CYS A 34 -26.14 2.84 -5.36
C CYS A 34 -26.63 3.39 -4.01
N ASN A 35 -26.78 2.52 -3.03
CA ASN A 35 -27.24 2.85 -1.68
C ASN A 35 -26.14 3.39 -0.77
N GLY A 36 -24.87 3.28 -1.20
CA GLY A 36 -23.72 3.77 -0.43
C GLY A 36 -22.42 3.13 -0.83
N VAL A 37 -21.33 3.64 -0.25
CA VAL A 37 -19.98 3.15 -0.43
C VAL A 37 -19.51 2.48 0.84
N GLU A 38 -19.01 1.25 0.72
CA GLU A 38 -18.36 0.52 1.79
C GLU A 38 -16.85 0.55 1.57
N VAL A 39 -16.10 1.12 2.52
CA VAL A 39 -14.64 1.26 2.42
C VAL A 39 -13.97 0.28 3.35
N VAL A 40 -13.10 -0.55 2.78
CA VAL A 40 -12.24 -1.48 3.50
C VAL A 40 -10.79 -1.03 3.32
N VAL A 41 -10.15 -0.62 4.41
CA VAL A 41 -8.74 -0.27 4.42
C VAL A 41 -7.94 -1.48 4.89
N GLU A 42 -7.07 -1.98 4.01
CA GLU A 42 -6.17 -3.08 4.35
C GLU A 42 -5.09 -2.58 5.31
N ASP A 43 -4.62 -3.45 6.21
CA ASP A 43 -3.58 -3.17 7.22
C ASP A 43 -3.91 -2.01 8.19
N SER A 44 -5.19 -1.67 8.35
CA SER A 44 -5.63 -0.59 9.25
C SER A 44 -5.26 -0.81 10.72
N LEU A 45 -5.00 -2.04 11.12
CA LEU A 45 -4.53 -2.39 12.47
C LEU A 45 -3.04 -2.11 12.69
N GLN A 46 -2.26 -2.02 11.62
CA GLN A 46 -0.81 -1.82 11.69
C GLN A 46 -0.41 -0.36 11.47
N THR A 47 -1.19 0.37 10.68
CA THR A 47 -0.88 1.75 10.30
C THR A 47 -2.14 2.59 10.16
N GLY A 48 -2.06 3.86 10.52
CA GLY A 48 -3.17 4.82 10.51
C GLY A 48 -2.99 5.96 9.51
N PHE A 49 -2.24 5.76 8.42
CA PHE A 49 -1.99 6.82 7.43
C PHE A 49 -3.23 7.24 6.66
N ILE A 50 -4.19 6.34 6.50
CA ILE A 50 -5.50 6.65 5.92
C ILE A 50 -6.59 5.84 6.63
N GLN A 51 -7.72 6.46 6.86
CA GLN A 51 -8.88 5.85 7.49
C GLN A 51 -10.08 5.81 6.54
N SER A 52 -11.01 4.88 6.76
CA SER A 52 -12.21 4.74 5.90
C SER A 52 -12.99 6.05 5.77
N GLY A 53 -13.12 6.83 6.86
CA GLY A 53 -13.78 8.13 6.83
C GLY A 53 -13.07 9.18 5.97
N GLU A 54 -11.74 9.11 5.86
CA GLU A 54 -10.97 9.99 4.97
C GLU A 54 -11.15 9.62 3.51
N VAL A 55 -11.21 8.32 3.21
CA VAL A 55 -11.49 7.84 1.85
C VAL A 55 -12.86 8.32 1.39
N LEU A 56 -13.89 8.25 2.24
CA LEU A 56 -15.22 8.77 1.92
C LEU A 56 -15.19 10.29 1.67
N ARG A 57 -14.52 11.07 2.53
CA ARG A 57 -14.34 12.52 2.33
C ARG A 57 -13.59 12.83 1.03
N LEU A 58 -12.60 12.03 0.66
CA LEU A 58 -11.90 12.18 -0.63
C LEU A 58 -12.84 11.95 -1.80
N LEU A 59 -13.70 10.94 -1.76
CA LEU A 59 -14.68 10.67 -2.80
C LEU A 59 -15.69 11.82 -2.95
N GLU A 60 -16.12 12.40 -1.84
CA GLU A 60 -17.04 13.55 -1.82
C GLU A 60 -16.37 14.80 -2.40
N SER A 61 -15.19 15.16 -1.89
CA SER A 61 -14.44 16.34 -2.33
C SER A 61 -14.11 16.32 -3.82
N ARG A 62 -13.87 15.13 -4.36
CA ARG A 62 -13.57 14.91 -5.79
C ARG A 62 -14.81 14.65 -6.65
N LYS A 63 -16.00 14.74 -6.07
CA LYS A 63 -17.30 14.49 -6.74
C LYS A 63 -17.35 13.12 -7.41
N CYS A 64 -16.78 12.11 -6.76
CA CYS A 64 -16.73 10.72 -7.23
C CYS A 64 -17.54 9.77 -6.35
N ASN A 65 -18.28 10.27 -5.35
CA ASN A 65 -19.17 9.45 -4.55
C ASN A 65 -20.35 8.96 -5.41
N PRO A 66 -20.51 7.63 -5.61
CA PRO A 66 -21.56 7.09 -6.47
C PRO A 66 -22.93 6.97 -5.82
N THR A 67 -23.07 7.33 -4.53
CA THR A 67 -24.32 7.20 -3.78
C THR A 67 -25.44 7.97 -4.49
N GLY A 68 -26.57 7.30 -4.71
CA GLY A 68 -27.72 7.86 -5.43
C GLY A 68 -27.67 7.72 -6.95
N GLN A 69 -26.56 7.27 -7.54
CA GLN A 69 -26.44 7.04 -8.99
C GLN A 69 -26.96 5.64 -9.35
N LYS A 70 -27.44 5.47 -10.59
CA LYS A 70 -27.79 4.13 -11.09
C LYS A 70 -26.52 3.28 -11.19
N MET A 71 -26.57 2.03 -10.73
CA MET A 71 -25.41 1.14 -10.67
C MET A 71 -24.77 0.86 -12.03
N ASP A 72 -25.54 0.86 -13.10
CA ASP A 72 -25.06 0.73 -14.48
C ASP A 72 -24.17 1.93 -14.90
N GLN A 73 -24.50 3.11 -14.41
CA GLN A 73 -23.78 4.36 -14.70
C GLN A 73 -22.57 4.61 -13.80
N VAL A 74 -22.43 3.87 -12.69
CA VAL A 74 -21.26 4.02 -11.81
C VAL A 74 -19.99 3.54 -12.50
N MET A 75 -19.06 4.47 -12.67
CA MET A 75 -17.73 4.25 -13.26
C MET A 75 -16.72 3.97 -12.16
N LEU A 76 -16.42 2.70 -11.89
CA LEU A 76 -15.46 2.28 -10.86
C LEU A 76 -14.06 2.81 -11.11
N SER A 77 -13.61 2.81 -12.38
CA SER A 77 -12.30 3.35 -12.77
C SER A 77 -12.09 4.81 -12.34
N ARG A 78 -13.13 5.64 -12.40
CA ARG A 78 -13.07 7.04 -11.96
C ARG A 78 -12.88 7.15 -10.45
N ILE A 79 -13.51 6.27 -9.68
CA ILE A 79 -13.35 6.18 -8.21
C ILE A 79 -11.90 5.81 -7.89
N GLU A 80 -11.40 4.74 -8.51
CA GLU A 80 -10.04 4.25 -8.30
C GLU A 80 -8.98 5.28 -8.69
N GLU A 81 -9.11 5.89 -9.87
CA GLU A 81 -8.18 6.92 -10.33
C GLU A 81 -8.18 8.15 -9.39
N ALA A 82 -9.36 8.54 -8.90
CA ALA A 82 -9.46 9.63 -7.95
C ALA A 82 -8.71 9.30 -6.65
N LEU A 83 -8.82 8.09 -6.13
CA LEU A 83 -8.19 7.68 -4.89
C LEU A 83 -6.68 7.44 -5.04
N ARG A 84 -6.21 6.87 -6.16
CA ARG A 84 -4.78 6.66 -6.44
C ARG A 84 -3.94 7.95 -6.45
N LYS A 85 -4.57 9.11 -6.60
CA LYS A 85 -3.88 10.42 -6.48
C LYS A 85 -3.51 10.79 -5.04
N ASN A 86 -3.99 10.03 -4.04
CA ASN A 86 -3.63 10.27 -2.65
C ASN A 86 -2.25 9.63 -2.36
N PRO A 87 -1.27 10.38 -1.82
CA PRO A 87 0.07 9.88 -1.58
C PRO A 87 0.15 8.75 -0.55
N TYR A 88 -0.87 8.59 0.30
CA TYR A 88 -0.93 7.53 1.31
C TYR A 88 -1.58 6.24 0.80
N ILE A 89 -2.03 6.22 -0.43
CA ILE A 89 -2.67 5.06 -1.05
C ILE A 89 -1.66 4.38 -1.99
N GLU A 90 -1.43 3.08 -1.78
CA GLU A 90 -0.61 2.27 -2.66
C GLU A 90 -1.43 1.75 -3.83
N ASP A 91 -2.58 1.14 -3.55
CA ASP A 91 -3.48 0.61 -4.55
C ASP A 91 -4.95 0.70 -4.11
N VAL A 92 -5.84 0.69 -5.09
CA VAL A 92 -7.29 0.71 -4.90
C VAL A 92 -7.94 -0.25 -5.86
N THR A 93 -8.86 -1.04 -5.33
CA THR A 93 -9.74 -1.90 -6.09
C THR A 93 -11.18 -1.61 -5.71
N SER A 94 -12.07 -1.50 -6.67
CA SER A 94 -13.49 -1.29 -6.41
C SER A 94 -14.37 -2.27 -7.15
N TYR A 95 -15.51 -2.62 -6.58
CA TYR A 95 -16.50 -3.49 -7.22
C TYR A 95 -17.92 -3.17 -6.75
N LYS A 96 -18.88 -3.54 -7.60
CA LYS A 96 -20.31 -3.41 -7.33
C LYS A 96 -20.81 -4.65 -6.62
N THR A 97 -21.57 -4.47 -5.55
CA THR A 97 -22.17 -5.59 -4.83
C THR A 97 -23.60 -5.85 -5.30
N PRO A 98 -24.11 -7.08 -5.22
CA PRO A 98 -25.49 -7.40 -5.56
C PRO A 98 -26.54 -6.65 -4.70
N GLY A 99 -26.12 -6.18 -3.52
CA GLY A 99 -26.95 -5.41 -2.59
C GLY A 99 -27.04 -3.91 -2.89
N GLY A 100 -26.52 -3.45 -4.04
CA GLY A 100 -26.59 -2.04 -4.42
C GLY A 100 -25.57 -1.15 -3.73
N LYS A 101 -24.45 -1.68 -3.23
CA LYS A 101 -23.34 -0.90 -2.70
C LYS A 101 -22.14 -0.97 -3.64
N VAL A 102 -21.29 0.04 -3.57
CA VAL A 102 -19.94 0.02 -4.13
C VAL A 102 -18.97 -0.26 -3.00
N CYS A 103 -18.23 -1.37 -3.10
CA CYS A 103 -17.16 -1.67 -2.16
C CYS A 103 -15.84 -1.14 -2.72
N VAL A 104 -15.11 -0.37 -1.91
CA VAL A 104 -13.81 0.21 -2.23
C VAL A 104 -12.79 -0.35 -1.26
N ARG A 105 -11.87 -1.16 -1.76
CA ARG A 105 -10.76 -1.72 -1.01
C ARG A 105 -9.53 -0.88 -1.26
N VAL A 106 -8.94 -0.35 -0.20
CA VAL A 106 -7.77 0.53 -0.25
C VAL A 106 -6.61 -0.14 0.44
N LYS A 107 -5.49 -0.28 -0.29
CA LYS A 107 -4.23 -0.70 0.28
C LYS A 107 -3.42 0.55 0.65
N GLN A 108 -3.03 0.66 1.92
CA GLN A 108 -2.22 1.77 2.41
C GLN A 108 -0.78 1.66 1.90
N ARG A 109 -0.17 2.81 1.66
CA ARG A 109 1.27 2.89 1.41
C ARG A 109 2.00 2.89 2.74
N LEU A 110 2.94 1.96 2.89
CA LEU A 110 3.71 1.79 4.11
C LEU A 110 5.08 2.45 3.96
N PRO A 111 5.44 3.39 4.84
CA PRO A 111 6.78 3.96 4.85
C PRO A 111 7.81 2.99 5.45
N ILE A 112 9.05 3.16 5.05
CA ILE A 112 10.21 2.43 5.58
C ILE A 112 11.19 3.33 6.33
N LEU A 113 11.20 4.62 6.04
CA LEU A 113 12.06 5.61 6.68
C LEU A 113 11.32 6.93 6.88
N HIS A 114 11.69 7.65 7.93
CA HIS A 114 11.34 9.05 8.11
C HIS A 114 12.54 9.92 7.74
N VAL A 115 12.45 10.71 6.69
CA VAL A 115 13.55 11.57 6.22
C VAL A 115 13.37 12.98 6.76
N MET A 116 14.41 13.48 7.41
CA MET A 116 14.54 14.85 7.93
C MET A 116 15.85 15.42 7.42
N SER A 117 15.82 16.02 6.24
CA SER A 117 17.02 16.55 5.58
C SER A 117 17.49 17.88 6.19
N SER A 118 18.78 18.18 6.07
CA SER A 118 19.39 19.43 6.54
C SER A 118 18.84 20.68 5.83
N ASP A 119 18.28 20.55 4.63
CA ASP A 119 17.59 21.61 3.89
C ASP A 119 16.16 21.89 4.38
N GLY A 120 15.72 21.20 5.44
CA GLY A 120 14.39 21.37 6.07
C GLY A 120 13.28 20.49 5.47
N GLN A 121 13.58 19.64 4.48
CA GLN A 121 12.60 18.69 3.98
C GLN A 121 12.26 17.62 5.04
N ASN A 122 10.97 17.33 5.21
CA ASN A 122 10.48 16.36 6.17
C ASN A 122 9.36 15.52 5.54
N TYR A 123 9.67 14.24 5.26
CA TYR A 123 8.77 13.33 4.56
C TYR A 123 9.06 11.88 4.91
N TYR A 124 8.12 10.99 4.58
CA TYR A 124 8.37 9.56 4.65
C TYR A 124 8.81 9.00 3.29
N LEU A 125 9.60 7.95 3.31
CA LEU A 125 10.05 7.20 2.12
C LEU A 125 9.40 5.82 2.14
N ASP A 126 8.72 5.44 1.06
CA ASP A 126 8.12 4.10 0.93
C ASP A 126 9.10 3.05 0.40
N ARG A 127 8.67 1.78 0.36
CA ARG A 127 9.48 0.67 -0.15
C ARG A 127 9.87 0.79 -1.63
N ALA A 128 9.16 1.60 -2.40
CA ALA A 128 9.46 1.88 -3.81
C ALA A 128 10.35 3.14 -3.99
N GLY A 129 10.77 3.78 -2.90
CA GLY A 129 11.54 5.01 -2.94
C GLY A 129 10.72 6.24 -3.31
N ARG A 130 9.40 6.19 -3.13
CA ARG A 130 8.51 7.33 -3.37
C ARG A 130 8.35 8.11 -2.06
N GLN A 131 8.32 9.42 -2.20
CA GLN A 131 8.06 10.31 -1.07
C GLN A 131 6.58 10.27 -0.68
N MET A 132 6.33 10.26 0.62
CA MET A 132 5.01 10.43 1.22
C MET A 132 5.09 11.67 2.12
N PRO A 133 4.10 12.58 2.08
CA PRO A 133 4.10 13.74 2.95
C PRO A 133 4.10 13.36 4.43
N LYS A 134 4.50 14.30 5.29
CA LYS A 134 4.35 14.12 6.74
C LYS A 134 2.88 13.94 7.09
N SER A 135 2.57 12.95 7.91
CA SER A 135 1.24 12.67 8.44
C SER A 135 1.17 13.07 9.92
N SER A 136 -0.04 13.26 10.42
CA SER A 136 -0.31 13.33 11.86
C SER A 136 -0.15 11.98 12.56
N TYR A 137 -0.18 10.90 11.81
CA TYR A 137 0.09 9.55 12.32
C TYR A 137 1.58 9.38 12.55
N TYR A 138 1.94 8.95 13.76
CA TYR A 138 3.32 8.64 14.12
C TYR A 138 3.61 7.16 13.81
N ALA A 139 4.63 6.92 13.00
CA ALA A 139 5.16 5.58 12.75
C ALA A 139 6.53 5.45 13.43
N ASP A 140 6.75 4.38 14.19
CA ASP A 140 8.07 4.05 14.74
C ASP A 140 8.97 3.55 13.60
N LEU A 141 9.73 4.45 13.04
CA LEU A 141 10.61 4.23 11.90
C LEU A 141 12.00 4.74 12.20
N VAL A 142 12.97 4.13 11.54
CA VAL A 142 14.34 4.67 11.50
C VAL A 142 14.31 6.06 10.85
N VAL A 143 14.94 7.03 11.49
CA VAL A 143 15.01 8.41 11.02
C VAL A 143 16.27 8.59 10.19
N ALA A 144 16.13 9.10 8.96
CA ALA A 144 17.27 9.50 8.13
C ALA A 144 17.46 11.02 8.20
N THR A 145 18.66 11.46 8.55
CA THR A 145 19.03 12.87 8.73
C THR A 145 20.28 13.23 7.93
N GLY A 146 20.59 14.52 7.79
CA GLY A 146 21.81 15.02 7.16
C GLY A 146 21.58 15.53 5.74
N ASP A 147 22.61 15.46 4.88
CA ASP A 147 22.56 15.97 3.51
C ASP A 147 21.86 14.96 2.57
N ILE A 148 20.54 15.04 2.55
CA ILE A 148 19.67 14.08 1.83
C ILE A 148 18.90 14.80 0.75
N THR A 149 19.35 14.66 -0.49
CA THR A 149 18.52 15.06 -1.64
C THR A 149 17.46 14.00 -1.94
N PRO A 150 16.32 14.36 -2.57
CA PRO A 150 15.29 13.39 -2.98
C PRO A 150 15.84 12.26 -3.86
N GLN A 151 16.81 12.58 -4.71
CA GLN A 151 17.46 11.60 -5.56
C GLN A 151 18.32 10.63 -4.75
N TYR A 152 19.11 11.14 -3.81
CA TYR A 152 19.93 10.32 -2.90
C TYR A 152 19.07 9.39 -2.08
N ALA A 153 17.98 9.89 -1.48
CA ALA A 153 17.04 9.08 -0.72
C ALA A 153 16.49 7.90 -1.55
N ARG A 154 16.05 8.19 -2.77
CA ARG A 154 15.49 7.17 -3.66
C ARG A 154 16.53 6.13 -4.08
N GLN A 155 17.75 6.53 -4.42
CA GLN A 155 18.79 5.64 -4.97
C GLN A 155 19.50 4.82 -3.89
N ASN A 156 19.77 5.44 -2.74
CA ASN A 156 20.65 4.89 -1.70
C ASN A 156 19.86 4.47 -0.44
N LEU A 157 19.03 5.36 0.10
CA LEU A 157 18.37 5.09 1.37
C LEU A 157 17.21 4.10 1.26
N THR A 158 16.55 3.99 0.11
CA THR A 158 15.47 3.02 -0.10
C THR A 158 15.94 1.58 0.12
N ARG A 159 17.13 1.22 -0.43
CA ARG A 159 17.70 -0.11 -0.25
C ARG A 159 18.12 -0.36 1.20
N LEU A 160 18.84 0.59 1.78
CA LEU A 160 19.28 0.52 3.18
C LEU A 160 18.07 0.42 4.14
N GLY A 161 17.06 1.27 3.97
CA GLY A 161 15.86 1.25 4.80
C GLY A 161 15.08 -0.06 4.71
N ARG A 162 14.96 -0.64 3.50
CA ARG A 162 14.35 -1.97 3.35
C ARG A 162 15.13 -3.05 4.09
N LEU A 163 16.45 -3.07 3.95
CA LEU A 163 17.30 -4.07 4.61
C LEU A 163 17.22 -3.97 6.12
N ILE A 164 17.17 -2.76 6.67
CA ILE A 164 17.00 -2.55 8.10
C ILE A 164 15.59 -3.00 8.54
N GLN A 165 14.55 -2.58 7.85
CA GLN A 165 13.16 -2.88 8.22
C GLN A 165 12.83 -4.38 8.10
N ASP A 166 13.36 -5.05 7.06
CA ASP A 166 13.08 -6.47 6.82
C ASP A 166 13.87 -7.41 7.75
N ASN A 167 14.88 -6.90 8.42
CA ASN A 167 15.66 -7.64 9.40
C ASN A 167 15.28 -7.21 10.82
N PRO A 168 14.59 -8.06 11.61
CA PRO A 168 14.14 -7.71 12.96
C PRO A 168 15.29 -7.25 13.87
N PHE A 169 16.48 -7.86 13.75
CA PHE A 169 17.65 -7.44 14.52
C PHE A 169 18.03 -6.00 14.22
N TRP A 170 18.24 -5.64 12.96
CA TRP A 170 18.62 -4.28 12.59
C TRP A 170 17.53 -3.26 12.85
N ASN A 171 16.27 -3.62 12.65
CA ASN A 171 15.14 -2.74 12.92
C ASN A 171 15.02 -2.36 14.40
N HIS A 172 15.42 -3.28 15.29
CA HIS A 172 15.48 -2.99 16.74
C HIS A 172 16.78 -2.29 17.15
N GLN A 173 17.88 -2.48 16.40
CA GLN A 173 19.18 -1.92 16.73
C GLN A 173 19.39 -0.49 16.25
N ILE A 174 18.93 -0.17 15.03
CA ILE A 174 19.23 1.13 14.40
C ILE A 174 18.09 2.12 14.68
N GLN A 175 18.45 3.27 15.22
CA GLN A 175 17.52 4.38 15.44
C GLN A 175 17.60 5.44 14.36
N GLN A 176 18.82 5.73 13.88
CA GLN A 176 19.03 6.82 12.93
C GLN A 176 20.06 6.43 11.88
N ILE A 177 19.85 6.94 10.67
CA ILE A 177 20.79 6.97 9.56
C ILE A 177 21.20 8.41 9.37
N HIS A 178 22.47 8.73 9.48
CA HIS A 178 22.98 10.08 9.22
C HIS A 178 23.78 10.10 7.92
N VAL A 179 23.43 11.00 7.02
CA VAL A 179 24.10 11.17 5.72
C VAL A 179 25.00 12.39 5.80
N LEU A 180 26.28 12.17 5.58
CA LEU A 180 27.31 13.21 5.56
C LEU A 180 27.31 13.97 4.22
N GLU A 181 27.90 15.15 4.17
CA GLU A 181 28.03 15.98 2.96
C GLU A 181 28.76 15.26 1.79
N ASN A 182 29.66 14.33 2.11
CA ASN A 182 30.37 13.51 1.11
C ASN A 182 29.54 12.31 0.60
N GLY A 183 28.29 12.17 1.07
CA GLY A 183 27.37 11.08 0.72
C GLY A 183 27.66 9.75 1.45
N GLU A 184 28.54 9.74 2.44
CA GLU A 184 28.74 8.60 3.31
C GLU A 184 27.66 8.53 4.39
N VAL A 185 27.48 7.35 4.96
CA VAL A 185 26.41 7.03 5.91
C VAL A 185 26.99 6.60 7.23
N GLU A 186 26.46 7.17 8.28
CA GLU A 186 26.66 6.74 9.66
C GLU A 186 25.33 6.14 10.18
N LEU A 187 25.42 5.07 10.98
CA LEU A 187 24.29 4.49 11.66
C LEU A 187 24.41 4.75 13.16
N VAL A 188 23.32 5.23 13.75
CA VAL A 188 23.25 5.45 15.18
C VAL A 188 22.39 4.35 15.80
N PRO A 189 22.95 3.50 16.66
CA PRO A 189 22.19 2.48 17.37
C PRO A 189 21.23 3.06 18.40
N ARG A 190 20.20 2.30 18.77
CA ARG A 190 19.28 2.64 19.86
C ARG A 190 19.92 2.52 21.24
N VAL A 191 20.93 1.66 21.35
CA VAL A 191 21.62 1.35 22.61
C VAL A 191 23.12 1.50 22.42
N GLY A 192 23.77 2.17 23.36
CA GLY A 192 25.20 2.47 23.33
C GLY A 192 25.52 3.88 22.84
N GLU A 193 26.74 4.35 23.15
CA GLU A 193 27.22 5.72 22.83
C GLU A 193 28.13 5.71 21.59
N HIS A 194 28.00 4.72 20.72
CA HIS A 194 28.86 4.58 19.55
C HIS A 194 28.09 4.89 18.26
N THR A 195 28.83 5.34 17.25
CA THR A 195 28.34 5.52 15.89
C THR A 195 29.04 4.53 14.98
N ILE A 196 28.29 3.95 14.04
CA ILE A 196 28.79 2.97 13.10
C ILE A 196 29.05 3.67 11.78
N LEU A 197 30.30 3.75 11.35
CA LEU A 197 30.69 4.29 10.05
C LEU A 197 30.43 3.24 8.97
N LEU A 198 29.29 3.34 8.30
CA LEU A 198 28.93 2.47 7.19
C LEU A 198 29.70 2.84 5.89
N GLY A 199 30.08 4.14 5.78
CA GLY A 199 30.67 4.71 4.57
C GLY A 199 29.64 4.80 3.43
N ARG A 200 30.11 4.69 2.19
CA ARG A 200 29.18 4.73 1.03
C ARG A 200 28.15 3.60 1.09
N PRO A 201 26.87 3.85 0.78
CA PRO A 201 25.80 2.86 0.87
C PRO A 201 25.80 1.85 -0.30
N THR A 202 26.99 1.30 -0.57
CA THR A 202 27.22 0.22 -1.54
C THR A 202 27.49 -1.08 -0.79
N ASN A 203 27.07 -2.23 -1.34
CA ASN A 203 27.24 -3.56 -0.74
C ASN A 203 26.73 -3.62 0.72
N VAL A 204 25.56 -3.00 0.95
CA VAL A 204 25.02 -2.78 2.30
C VAL A 204 24.74 -4.11 3.01
N GLU A 205 24.28 -5.12 2.28
CA GLU A 205 24.00 -6.45 2.82
C GLU A 205 25.25 -7.07 3.45
N ASP A 206 26.37 -7.05 2.73
CA ASP A 206 27.63 -7.62 3.22
C ASP A 206 28.18 -6.85 4.43
N LYS A 207 28.01 -5.52 4.42
CA LYS A 207 28.43 -4.67 5.53
C LYS A 207 27.60 -4.94 6.78
N LEU A 208 26.27 -4.98 6.66
CA LEU A 208 25.38 -5.32 7.76
C LEU A 208 25.62 -6.76 8.25
N GLY A 209 25.87 -7.69 7.34
CA GLY A 209 26.22 -9.08 7.69
C GLY A 209 27.45 -9.17 8.59
N ARG A 210 28.56 -8.53 8.18
CA ARG A 210 29.79 -8.48 8.98
C ARG A 210 29.61 -7.74 10.30
N MET A 211 28.87 -6.64 10.30
CA MET A 211 28.58 -5.91 11.54
C MET A 211 27.83 -6.75 12.57
N LYS A 212 26.96 -7.65 12.12
CA LYS A 212 26.20 -8.52 13.02
C LYS A 212 27.10 -9.46 13.84
N GLU A 213 28.31 -9.77 13.37
CA GLU A 213 29.27 -10.59 14.10
C GLU A 213 29.87 -9.86 15.33
N PHE A 214 29.75 -8.54 15.41
CA PHE A 214 30.20 -7.75 16.56
C PHE A 214 29.13 -7.58 17.64
N TYR A 215 27.87 -7.87 17.33
CA TYR A 215 26.74 -7.77 18.25
C TYR A 215 26.34 -9.11 18.86
#